data_6586f55cc79df827d97665c9d3cbce4e
#
_entry.id   6586f55cc79df827d97665c9d3cbce4e
#
_cell.length_a   1.000
_cell.length_b   1.000
_cell.length_c   1.000
_cell.angle_alpha   90.00
_cell.angle_beta   90.00
_cell.angle_gamma   90.00
#
_symmetry.space_group_name_H-M   'P 1'
#
loop_
_entity.id
_entity.type
_entity.pdbx_description
1 polymer ?
#
loop_
_entity_poly.entity_id
_entity_poly.type
_entity_poly.pdbx_seq_one_letter_code
_entity_poly.pdbx_strand_id
1 'polypeptide(L)'
;KYNSSSSSSSSSSSSSSSSSSSSSSSSSSSSSSSDSYYDDSSSSSSSSSSSTGMIWPVGSSSITSYFGYRSSPTAGASSYHRGLDIGASAGSSIWAAASGTVITASYNSAMGNYIVISHGNGVCTVYEHCSALYVSVGQSVSQGETIAAVGSTGISTGAHLHFGVTVGGDYVNPLYYVSP
;
A
#
# COMPACT_ATOMS: atom_id res chain seq x y z
N LYS A 1 24.97 32.74 -45.17
CA LYS A 1 26.16 33.15 -44.38
C LYS A 1 26.04 32.51 -43.06
N TYR A 2 26.63 31.31 -42.86
CA TYR A 2 27.88 31.01 -42.16
C TYR A 2 27.89 31.61 -40.74
N ASN A 3 28.09 30.88 -39.66
CA ASN A 3 29.19 29.97 -39.31
C ASN A 3 28.87 29.23 -38.03
N SER A 4 28.99 27.99 -37.92
CA SER A 4 29.88 27.02 -37.26
C SER A 4 30.77 27.50 -36.12
N SER A 5 30.84 26.74 -35.08
CA SER A 5 31.98 26.20 -34.30
C SER A 5 31.54 25.80 -32.90
N SER A 6 31.48 24.55 -32.54
CA SER A 6 32.47 23.50 -32.18
C SER A 6 33.43 23.87 -31.07
N SER A 7 33.47 23.02 -30.13
CA SER A 7 34.54 22.30 -29.40
C SER A 7 34.25 22.18 -27.91
N SER A 8 34.13 21.04 -27.42
CA SER A 8 34.99 19.89 -27.10
C SER A 8 35.80 20.04 -25.81
N SER A 9 35.71 18.95 -25.14
CA SER A 9 36.73 18.24 -24.35
C SER A 9 36.80 18.62 -22.87
N SER A 10 37.00 17.78 -21.96
CA SER A 10 37.47 16.40 -21.79
C SER A 10 37.73 16.18 -20.32
N SER A 11 37.44 14.97 -19.90
CA SER A 11 38.29 14.06 -19.10
C SER A 11 38.88 14.61 -17.77
N SER A 12 38.92 13.88 -16.72
CA SER A 12 39.47 12.57 -16.40
C SER A 12 39.29 12.30 -14.91
N SER A 13 38.91 11.13 -14.57
CA SER A 13 39.70 10.00 -13.97
C SER A 13 40.44 10.30 -12.66
N SER A 14 40.20 9.50 -11.71
CA SER A 14 40.96 8.38 -11.15
C SER A 14 40.58 8.15 -9.70
N SER A 15 40.15 6.96 -9.39
CA SER A 15 40.90 5.80 -8.82
C SER A 15 41.50 6.11 -7.45
N SER A 16 41.25 5.33 -6.49
CA SER A 16 41.80 4.08 -6.04
C SER A 16 41.44 3.83 -4.58
N SER A 17 40.93 2.68 -4.30
CA SER A 17 41.60 1.53 -3.62
C SER A 17 42.00 1.82 -2.18
N SER A 18 41.73 1.02 -1.27
CA SER A 18 41.99 -0.33 -0.90
C SER A 18 41.77 -0.51 0.59
N SER A 19 41.23 -1.57 0.89
CA SER A 19 41.74 -2.78 1.54
C SER A 19 41.73 -2.79 3.07
N SER A 20 41.12 -3.86 3.45
CA SER A 20 41.56 -4.99 4.30
C SER A 20 41.47 -4.74 5.80
N SER A 21 41.03 -5.60 6.53
CA SER A 21 41.12 -7.03 6.78
C SER A 21 40.83 -7.30 8.25
N SER A 22 40.13 -8.38 8.44
CA SER A 22 40.42 -9.47 9.39
C SER A 22 40.42 -9.10 10.88
N SER A 23 39.95 -9.88 11.77
CA SER A 23 39.78 -11.30 11.97
C SER A 23 39.26 -11.54 13.39
N SER A 24 38.45 -12.57 13.48
CA SER A 24 38.50 -13.68 14.47
C SER A 24 38.58 -13.29 15.94
N SER A 25 37.92 -13.93 16.83
CA SER A 25 37.64 -15.33 17.09
C SER A 25 36.92 -15.46 18.44
N SER A 26 36.03 -16.41 18.48
CA SER A 26 35.83 -17.48 19.47
C SER A 26 35.87 -17.09 20.97
N SER A 27 35.01 -17.53 21.79
CA SER A 27 34.64 -18.89 22.17
C SER A 27 33.72 -18.83 23.40
N SER A 28 32.71 -19.67 23.39
CA SER A 28 32.27 -20.65 24.38
C SER A 28 32.16 -20.20 25.84
N SER A 29 31.05 -20.42 26.44
CA SER A 29 30.57 -21.62 27.13
C SER A 29 29.56 -21.26 28.21
N SER A 30 28.47 -21.95 28.16
CA SER A 30 27.78 -22.76 29.14
C SER A 30 27.26 -22.14 30.44
N SER A 31 26.03 -22.42 30.56
CA SER A 31 25.31 -23.16 31.61
C SER A 31 24.37 -22.40 32.56
N SER A 32 23.20 -22.89 32.50
CA SER A 32 22.26 -23.32 33.55
C SER A 32 21.35 -22.32 34.24
N SER A 33 20.09 -22.56 33.93
CA SER A 33 18.92 -22.77 34.84
C SER A 33 18.55 -21.69 35.84
N SER A 34 17.37 -21.18 35.72
CA SER A 34 16.23 -21.55 36.60
C SER A 34 15.03 -20.63 36.36
N ASP A 35 13.88 -21.25 36.46
CA ASP A 35 12.51 -20.80 36.45
C ASP A 35 12.21 -19.45 37.09
N SER A 36 11.34 -18.68 36.45
CA SER A 36 10.22 -18.02 37.14
C SER A 36 9.15 -17.61 36.15
N TYR A 37 7.97 -18.11 36.35
CA TYR A 37 6.69 -17.73 35.80
C TYR A 37 6.43 -16.24 36.00
N TYR A 38 6.11 -15.50 34.96
CA TYR A 38 5.19 -14.37 35.02
C TYR A 38 4.32 -14.37 33.75
N ASP A 39 3.05 -14.59 34.01
CA ASP A 39 1.88 -14.40 33.20
C ASP A 39 1.86 -12.95 32.67
N ASP A 40 2.09 -12.74 31.38
CA ASP A 40 1.80 -11.49 30.73
C ASP A 40 0.59 -11.68 29.82
N SER A 41 -0.53 -11.27 30.36
CA SER A 41 -1.81 -11.18 29.67
C SER A 41 -1.71 -10.15 28.57
N SER A 42 -1.24 -10.57 27.41
CA SER A 42 -1.40 -9.81 26.16
C SER A 42 -2.88 -9.78 25.80
N SER A 43 -3.52 -8.67 26.12
CA SER A 43 -4.83 -8.35 25.59
C SER A 43 -4.75 -8.25 24.07
N SER A 44 -4.98 -9.36 23.40
CA SER A 44 -5.28 -9.39 21.99
C SER A 44 -6.63 -8.72 21.77
N SER A 45 -6.61 -7.47 21.30
CA SER A 45 -7.78 -6.85 20.69
C SER A 45 -8.15 -7.70 19.48
N SER A 46 -9.17 -8.53 19.66
CA SER A 46 -9.81 -9.28 18.59
C SER A 46 -10.49 -8.29 17.65
N SER A 47 -9.78 -7.86 16.62
CA SER A 47 -10.39 -7.29 15.43
C SER A 47 -11.24 -8.39 14.82
N SER A 48 -12.54 -8.15 14.67
CA SER A 48 -13.48 -9.03 13.98
C SER A 48 -13.01 -9.20 12.53
N SER A 49 -12.30 -10.30 12.27
CA SER A 49 -11.90 -10.67 10.93
C SER A 49 -13.16 -11.05 10.14
N SER A 50 -13.39 -10.40 9.01
CA SER A 50 -14.36 -10.84 8.03
C SER A 50 -14.05 -12.30 7.63
N SER A 51 -15.07 -13.07 7.29
CA SER A 51 -14.95 -14.50 6.92
C SER A 51 -13.96 -14.78 5.76
N THR A 52 -13.50 -13.74 5.07
CA THR A 52 -12.52 -13.78 3.97
C THR A 52 -11.09 -13.54 4.43
N GLY A 53 -10.85 -13.28 5.72
CA GLY A 53 -9.53 -13.01 6.28
C GLY A 53 -8.93 -11.65 5.91
N MET A 54 -9.66 -10.77 5.21
CA MET A 54 -9.22 -9.40 4.92
C MET A 54 -9.53 -8.46 6.09
N ILE A 55 -8.62 -7.49 6.34
CA ILE A 55 -8.83 -6.44 7.34
C ILE A 55 -9.34 -5.15 6.68
N TRP A 56 -9.95 -4.30 7.47
CA TRP A 56 -10.33 -2.95 7.07
C TRP A 56 -9.08 -2.11 6.79
N PRO A 57 -9.01 -1.39 5.63
CA PRO A 57 -7.74 -0.87 5.11
C PRO A 57 -7.31 0.50 5.64
N VAL A 58 -8.08 1.13 6.52
CA VAL A 58 -7.80 2.47 7.05
C VAL A 58 -8.38 2.66 8.44
N GLY A 59 -7.82 3.56 9.24
CA GLY A 59 -8.23 3.76 10.64
C GLY A 59 -9.60 4.42 10.86
N SER A 60 -10.30 4.82 9.80
CA SER A 60 -11.65 5.40 9.84
C SER A 60 -12.67 4.36 9.41
N SER A 61 -13.81 4.29 10.10
CA SER A 61 -14.96 3.44 9.74
C SER A 61 -16.07 4.22 9.00
N SER A 62 -15.83 5.48 8.64
CA SER A 62 -16.83 6.35 8.00
C SER A 62 -16.97 6.05 6.51
N ILE A 63 -17.97 5.27 6.11
CA ILE A 63 -18.29 5.04 4.70
C ILE A 63 -19.07 6.24 4.18
N THR A 64 -18.51 6.96 3.20
CA THR A 64 -19.11 8.13 2.56
C THR A 64 -19.83 7.79 1.26
N SER A 65 -19.49 6.67 0.62
CA SER A 65 -20.21 6.16 -0.55
C SER A 65 -20.05 4.64 -0.68
N TYR A 66 -21.17 3.98 -0.94
CA TYR A 66 -21.25 2.52 -1.08
C TYR A 66 -21.02 2.06 -2.53
N PHE A 67 -20.69 0.78 -2.68
CA PHE A 67 -20.61 0.10 -3.97
C PHE A 67 -21.97 0.08 -4.67
N GLY A 68 -21.99 0.28 -5.99
CA GLY A 68 -23.18 0.18 -6.82
C GLY A 68 -23.63 1.50 -7.44
N TYR A 69 -24.89 1.56 -7.87
CA TYR A 69 -25.44 2.75 -8.51
C TYR A 69 -25.61 3.91 -7.53
N ARG A 70 -25.14 5.09 -7.96
CA ARG A 70 -25.27 6.36 -7.22
C ARG A 70 -25.40 7.54 -8.17
N SER A 71 -25.88 8.69 -7.68
CA SER A 71 -25.69 9.95 -8.41
C SER A 71 -24.22 10.26 -8.51
N SER A 72 -23.74 10.70 -9.69
CA SER A 72 -22.34 11.07 -9.86
C SER A 72 -21.98 12.22 -8.92
N PRO A 73 -20.97 12.06 -8.03
CA PRO A 73 -20.66 13.07 -7.01
C PRO A 73 -19.96 14.31 -7.58
N THR A 74 -19.34 14.19 -8.74
CA THR A 74 -18.64 15.29 -9.43
C THR A 74 -18.50 15.00 -10.93
N ALA A 75 -18.19 16.01 -11.72
CA ALA A 75 -17.95 15.83 -13.14
C ALA A 75 -16.80 14.84 -13.40
N GLY A 76 -17.03 13.87 -14.28
CA GLY A 76 -16.08 12.80 -14.61
C GLY A 76 -16.16 11.57 -13.70
N ALA A 77 -16.84 11.64 -12.54
CA ALA A 77 -17.05 10.47 -11.71
C ALA A 77 -18.18 9.58 -12.26
N SER A 78 -18.03 8.25 -12.07
CA SER A 78 -19.00 7.25 -12.53
C SER A 78 -20.27 7.28 -11.68
N SER A 79 -21.43 7.04 -12.31
CA SER A 79 -22.69 6.74 -11.64
C SER A 79 -22.78 5.29 -11.14
N TYR A 80 -21.86 4.43 -11.53
CA TYR A 80 -21.69 3.10 -10.95
C TYR A 80 -20.36 3.06 -10.18
N HIS A 81 -20.47 2.96 -8.86
CA HIS A 81 -19.34 2.98 -7.94
C HIS A 81 -18.73 1.57 -7.79
N ARG A 82 -17.47 1.41 -8.14
CA ARG A 82 -16.76 0.12 -8.17
C ARG A 82 -16.01 -0.20 -6.88
N GLY A 83 -16.35 0.48 -5.78
CA GLY A 83 -15.68 0.30 -4.50
C GLY A 83 -16.48 0.92 -3.35
N LEU A 84 -15.79 1.17 -2.26
CA LEU A 84 -16.26 1.95 -1.11
C LEU A 84 -15.43 3.22 -1.03
N ASP A 85 -16.08 4.36 -0.81
CA ASP A 85 -15.37 5.57 -0.40
C ASP A 85 -15.38 5.65 1.13
N ILE A 86 -14.22 5.67 1.74
CA ILE A 86 -14.03 5.72 3.19
C ILE A 86 -13.42 7.06 3.53
N GLY A 87 -14.19 7.93 4.17
CA GLY A 87 -13.73 9.25 4.60
C GLY A 87 -12.66 9.13 5.67
N ALA A 88 -11.49 9.71 5.39
CA ALA A 88 -10.36 9.73 6.32
C ALA A 88 -9.52 10.99 6.08
N SER A 89 -8.80 11.45 7.11
CA SER A 89 -7.94 12.62 6.99
C SER A 89 -6.82 12.38 5.98
N ALA A 90 -6.49 13.41 5.18
CA ALA A 90 -5.34 13.35 4.28
C ALA A 90 -4.06 13.01 5.07
N GLY A 91 -3.23 12.12 4.54
CA GLY A 91 -2.03 11.63 5.20
C GLY A 91 -2.23 10.45 6.14
N SER A 92 -3.48 10.04 6.45
CA SER A 92 -3.74 8.82 7.23
C SER A 92 -3.18 7.59 6.52
N SER A 93 -2.67 6.62 7.27
CA SER A 93 -2.13 5.37 6.73
C SER A 93 -3.21 4.54 6.06
N ILE A 94 -2.88 4.00 4.90
CA ILE A 94 -3.64 2.96 4.20
C ILE A 94 -2.86 1.66 4.36
N TRP A 95 -3.56 0.61 4.79
CA TRP A 95 -2.98 -0.72 5.02
C TRP A 95 -3.41 -1.71 3.95
N ALA A 96 -2.53 -2.67 3.65
CA ALA A 96 -2.88 -3.80 2.81
C ALA A 96 -3.96 -4.65 3.50
N ALA A 97 -5.12 -4.80 2.87
CA ALA A 97 -6.25 -5.54 3.43
C ALA A 97 -5.94 -7.03 3.61
N ALA A 98 -5.03 -7.57 2.81
CA ALA A 98 -4.49 -8.93 2.92
C ALA A 98 -3.05 -8.97 2.40
N SER A 99 -2.29 -10.00 2.75
CA SER A 99 -0.97 -10.25 2.17
C SER A 99 -1.06 -10.53 0.68
N GLY A 100 -0.06 -10.09 -0.09
CA GLY A 100 -0.06 -10.28 -1.54
C GLY A 100 1.13 -9.65 -2.23
N THR A 101 1.02 -9.51 -3.55
CA THR A 101 2.04 -8.88 -4.39
C THR A 101 1.46 -7.65 -5.07
N VAL A 102 2.16 -6.54 -5.01
CA VAL A 102 1.79 -5.29 -5.71
C VAL A 102 1.93 -5.51 -7.21
N ILE A 103 0.83 -5.47 -7.93
CA ILE A 103 0.82 -5.61 -9.40
C ILE A 103 0.70 -4.26 -10.12
N THR A 104 0.29 -3.22 -9.41
CA THR A 104 0.26 -1.85 -9.92
C THR A 104 0.56 -0.87 -8.79
N ALA A 105 1.43 0.10 -9.05
CA ALA A 105 1.66 1.29 -8.23
C ALA A 105 1.93 2.43 -9.21
N SER A 106 0.93 3.29 -9.46
CA SER A 106 0.96 4.24 -10.58
C SER A 106 0.02 5.42 -10.34
N TYR A 107 -0.07 6.28 -11.35
CA TYR A 107 -0.99 7.43 -11.40
C TYR A 107 -1.78 7.44 -12.70
N ASN A 108 -3.07 7.76 -12.62
CA ASN A 108 -3.87 8.20 -13.76
C ASN A 108 -4.82 9.34 -13.35
N SER A 109 -5.37 10.05 -14.33
CA SER A 109 -6.19 11.23 -14.09
C SER A 109 -7.51 10.95 -13.35
N ALA A 110 -8.03 9.74 -13.43
CA ALA A 110 -9.29 9.36 -12.77
C ALA A 110 -9.05 8.86 -11.34
N MET A 111 -8.19 7.83 -11.17
CA MET A 111 -7.92 7.17 -9.89
C MET A 111 -6.91 7.95 -9.02
N GLY A 112 -6.21 8.93 -9.60
CA GLY A 112 -5.08 9.58 -8.95
C GLY A 112 -3.90 8.64 -8.77
N ASN A 113 -3.17 8.74 -7.67
CA ASN A 113 -2.20 7.74 -7.27
C ASN A 113 -2.94 6.52 -6.75
N TYR A 114 -2.60 5.34 -7.26
CA TYR A 114 -3.32 4.12 -6.91
C TYR A 114 -2.40 2.89 -6.85
N ILE A 115 -2.83 1.92 -6.06
CA ILE A 115 -2.18 0.62 -5.88
C ILE A 115 -3.18 -0.47 -6.19
N VAL A 116 -2.70 -1.54 -6.83
CA VAL A 116 -3.44 -2.82 -6.95
C VAL A 116 -2.56 -3.92 -6.37
N ILE A 117 -3.12 -4.71 -5.45
CA ILE A 117 -2.46 -5.86 -4.83
C ILE A 117 -3.19 -7.13 -5.23
N SER A 118 -2.45 -8.10 -5.75
CA SER A 118 -2.95 -9.44 -6.04
C SER A 118 -2.75 -10.34 -4.82
N HIS A 119 -3.82 -11.00 -4.40
CA HIS A 119 -3.85 -11.93 -3.25
C HIS A 119 -3.88 -13.40 -3.67
N GLY A 120 -3.74 -13.66 -4.98
CA GLY A 120 -3.90 -14.99 -5.57
C GLY A 120 -5.35 -15.32 -5.91
N ASN A 121 -5.57 -16.44 -6.57
CA ASN A 121 -6.90 -16.96 -6.95
C ASN A 121 -7.80 -15.95 -7.69
N GLY A 122 -7.20 -14.99 -8.41
CA GLY A 122 -7.91 -13.94 -9.13
C GLY A 122 -8.48 -12.82 -8.26
N VAL A 123 -8.17 -12.79 -6.95
CA VAL A 123 -8.61 -11.74 -6.03
C VAL A 123 -7.58 -10.64 -5.97
N CYS A 124 -8.02 -9.39 -6.18
CA CYS A 124 -7.18 -8.21 -6.00
C CYS A 124 -7.90 -7.14 -5.18
N THR A 125 -7.12 -6.30 -4.50
CA THR A 125 -7.61 -5.07 -3.86
C THR A 125 -7.03 -3.85 -4.54
N VAL A 126 -7.83 -2.78 -4.61
CA VAL A 126 -7.53 -1.53 -5.29
C VAL A 126 -7.64 -0.39 -4.27
N TYR A 127 -6.64 0.49 -4.24
CA TYR A 127 -6.54 1.63 -3.33
C TYR A 127 -6.29 2.87 -4.16
N GLU A 128 -7.25 3.81 -4.21
CA GLU A 128 -7.17 4.98 -5.08
C GLU A 128 -7.16 6.30 -4.30
N HIS A 129 -6.89 7.38 -5.02
CA HIS A 129 -6.84 8.76 -4.54
C HIS A 129 -5.73 9.04 -3.51
N CYS A 130 -4.70 8.19 -3.46
CA CYS A 130 -3.61 8.29 -2.50
C CYS A 130 -2.81 9.60 -2.67
N SER A 131 -2.36 10.19 -1.55
CA SER A 131 -1.41 11.31 -1.57
C SER A 131 0.03 10.85 -1.80
N ALA A 132 0.38 9.65 -1.33
CA ALA A 132 1.69 9.03 -1.49
C ALA A 132 1.57 7.51 -1.58
N LEU A 133 2.46 6.88 -2.34
CA LEU A 133 2.61 5.44 -2.45
C LEU A 133 3.93 5.04 -1.79
N TYR A 134 3.93 4.01 -0.93
CA TYR A 134 5.09 3.55 -0.18
C TYR A 134 5.63 2.21 -0.67
N VAL A 135 4.97 1.61 -1.67
CA VAL A 135 5.31 0.31 -2.25
C VAL A 135 5.49 0.42 -3.76
N SER A 136 6.20 -0.54 -4.33
CA SER A 136 6.50 -0.60 -5.76
C SER A 136 5.96 -1.88 -6.39
N VAL A 137 5.76 -1.86 -7.71
CA VAL A 137 5.34 -3.05 -8.47
C VAL A 137 6.32 -4.20 -8.27
N GLY A 138 5.79 -5.40 -8.02
CA GLY A 138 6.55 -6.61 -7.71
C GLY A 138 6.86 -6.80 -6.23
N GLN A 139 6.63 -5.80 -5.37
CA GLN A 139 6.85 -5.92 -3.93
C GLN A 139 5.80 -6.85 -3.30
N SER A 140 6.25 -7.76 -2.44
CA SER A 140 5.37 -8.52 -1.57
C SER A 140 5.05 -7.70 -0.33
N VAL A 141 3.79 -7.70 0.07
CA VAL A 141 3.29 -6.98 1.25
C VAL A 141 2.58 -7.93 2.19
N SER A 142 2.67 -7.66 3.47
CA SER A 142 1.94 -8.38 4.51
C SER A 142 0.60 -7.70 4.78
N GLN A 143 -0.40 -8.47 5.24
CA GLN A 143 -1.64 -7.89 5.74
C GLN A 143 -1.35 -6.87 6.86
N GLY A 144 -1.97 -5.70 6.81
CA GLY A 144 -1.75 -4.61 7.77
C GLY A 144 -0.51 -3.77 7.51
N GLU A 145 0.31 -4.10 6.51
CA GLU A 145 1.45 -3.26 6.11
C GLU A 145 0.96 -1.91 5.56
N THR A 146 1.62 -0.81 5.98
CA THR A 146 1.31 0.51 5.44
C THR A 146 1.83 0.63 4.02
N ILE A 147 0.94 0.77 3.05
CA ILE A 147 1.24 0.79 1.62
C ILE A 147 1.12 2.17 0.97
N ALA A 148 0.33 3.05 1.56
CA ALA A 148 0.05 4.39 1.04
C ALA A 148 -0.46 5.33 2.13
N ALA A 149 -0.68 6.59 1.75
CA ALA A 149 -1.38 7.59 2.54
C ALA A 149 -2.64 8.09 1.84
N VAL A 150 -3.70 8.32 2.62
CA VAL A 150 -4.95 8.90 2.13
C VAL A 150 -4.72 10.26 1.50
N GLY A 151 -5.39 10.53 0.41
CA GLY A 151 -5.31 11.80 -0.32
C GLY A 151 -6.63 12.18 -0.97
N SER A 152 -6.51 12.99 -2.02
CA SER A 152 -7.62 13.45 -2.86
C SER A 152 -7.12 13.68 -4.29
N THR A 153 -6.21 12.81 -4.77
CA THR A 153 -5.66 12.88 -6.11
C THR A 153 -6.61 12.28 -7.14
N GLY A 154 -6.52 12.70 -8.42
CA GLY A 154 -7.44 12.26 -9.45
C GLY A 154 -8.82 12.91 -9.36
N ILE A 155 -9.89 12.20 -9.76
CA ILE A 155 -11.28 12.69 -9.69
C ILE A 155 -11.82 12.39 -8.29
N SER A 156 -11.72 13.34 -7.39
CA SER A 156 -12.09 13.22 -5.97
C SER A 156 -12.73 14.51 -5.47
N THR A 157 -13.70 14.41 -4.58
CA THR A 157 -14.37 15.56 -3.96
C THR A 157 -13.76 16.00 -2.63
N GLY A 158 -12.80 15.23 -2.11
CA GLY A 158 -12.14 15.51 -0.82
C GLY A 158 -11.34 14.31 -0.35
N ALA A 159 -10.66 14.44 0.78
CA ALA A 159 -9.80 13.38 1.31
C ALA A 159 -10.60 12.13 1.68
N HIS A 160 -10.32 11.02 1.04
CA HIS A 160 -10.90 9.71 1.30
C HIS A 160 -10.03 8.60 0.68
N LEU A 161 -10.23 7.37 1.11
CA LEU A 161 -9.76 6.17 0.43
C LEU A 161 -10.90 5.61 -0.43
N HIS A 162 -10.71 5.50 -1.74
CA HIS A 162 -11.54 4.61 -2.56
C HIS A 162 -10.94 3.21 -2.49
N PHE A 163 -11.72 2.26 -1.95
CA PHE A 163 -11.30 0.88 -1.76
C PHE A 163 -12.14 -0.06 -2.63
N GLY A 164 -11.49 -0.76 -3.55
CA GLY A 164 -12.10 -1.72 -4.45
C GLY A 164 -11.64 -3.16 -4.17
N VAL A 165 -12.50 -4.12 -4.47
CA VAL A 165 -12.15 -5.56 -4.53
C VAL A 165 -12.54 -6.08 -5.90
N THR A 166 -11.66 -6.85 -6.53
CA THR A 166 -11.96 -7.55 -7.78
C THR A 166 -11.78 -9.04 -7.64
N VAL A 167 -12.62 -9.81 -8.32
CA VAL A 167 -12.53 -11.28 -8.41
C VAL A 167 -12.64 -11.66 -9.87
N GLY A 168 -11.61 -12.33 -10.40
CA GLY A 168 -11.56 -12.69 -11.81
C GLY A 168 -11.54 -11.47 -12.75
N GLY A 169 -11.19 -10.28 -12.24
CA GLY A 169 -11.17 -9.02 -12.98
C GLY A 169 -12.44 -8.17 -12.83
N ASP A 170 -13.51 -8.71 -12.27
CA ASP A 170 -14.77 -7.99 -12.05
C ASP A 170 -14.81 -7.36 -10.66
N TYR A 171 -15.24 -6.10 -10.57
CA TYR A 171 -15.44 -5.42 -9.28
C TYR A 171 -16.63 -6.01 -8.53
N VAL A 172 -16.42 -6.34 -7.27
CA VAL A 172 -17.43 -6.86 -6.35
C VAL A 172 -17.59 -5.94 -5.13
N ASN A 173 -18.71 -6.09 -4.41
CA ASN A 173 -18.93 -5.27 -3.22
C ASN A 173 -17.89 -5.60 -2.14
N PRO A 174 -17.03 -4.63 -1.75
CA PRO A 174 -15.96 -4.87 -0.77
C PRO A 174 -16.47 -5.30 0.61
N LEU A 175 -17.71 -4.96 0.98
CA LEU A 175 -18.30 -5.36 2.28
C LEU A 175 -18.52 -6.87 2.41
N TYR A 176 -18.36 -7.64 1.33
CA TYR A 176 -18.32 -9.10 1.42
C TYR A 176 -16.96 -9.63 1.91
N TYR A 177 -15.93 -8.77 1.92
CA TYR A 177 -14.52 -9.12 2.21
C TYR A 177 -13.97 -8.41 3.44
N VAL A 178 -14.43 -7.19 3.72
CA VAL A 178 -13.98 -6.36 4.84
C VAL A 178 -15.17 -5.78 5.60
N SER A 179 -14.97 -5.49 6.88
CA SER A 179 -15.93 -4.75 7.72
C SER A 179 -15.21 -3.66 8.52
N PRO A 180 -15.88 -2.50 8.75
CA PRO A 180 -15.32 -1.39 9.57
C PRO A 180 -15.05 -1.81 11.00
#